data_a0fdef981ef3ae3c01db666ac46f029f
#
_entry.id   a0fdef981ef3ae3c01db666ac46f029f
#
_cell.length_a   1.000
_cell.length_b   1.000
_cell.length_c   1.000
_cell.angle_alpha   90.00
_cell.angle_beta   90.00
_cell.angle_gamma   90.00
#
_symmetry.space_group_name_H-M   'P 1'
#
loop_
_entity.id
_entity.type
_entity.pdbx_description
1 polymer ?
#
loop_
_entity_poly.entity_id
_entity_poly.type
_entity_poly.pdbx_seq_one_letter_code
_entity_poly.pdbx_strand_id
1 'polypeptide(L)'
;MAGYGDTVMDRSGDKPTLYTIGHSNHAIEVFIGLLKRHGVTALADVRSRPYSRFKQFRKKELERALTEADIAYVFLGRELGGKRDEPECYVDGEKDYARIARLPIFQEGLKRLDDLAREDTVALMCAEREPVDCHRTILICRELRGGPFRIRHILGDGGIEEHEETERRLLSVTGMEDDLFAQQLSPEDRIAHAYALRVRQLASG
;
A
#
# COMPACT_ATOMS: atom_id res chain seq x y z
N MET A 1 -12.89 5.29 16.62
CA MET A 1 -12.24 6.41 15.90
C MET A 1 -10.99 6.77 16.66
N ALA A 2 -9.83 6.27 16.23
CA ALA A 2 -8.55 6.74 16.77
C ALA A 2 -8.26 8.09 16.10
N GLY A 3 -8.16 9.17 16.93
CA GLY A 3 -7.81 10.49 16.43
C GLY A 3 -6.40 10.49 15.89
N TYR A 4 -6.24 10.73 14.61
CA TYR A 4 -4.95 11.09 14.02
C TYR A 4 -4.56 12.44 14.63
N GLY A 5 -3.40 12.47 15.31
CA GLY A 5 -2.82 13.71 15.84
C GLY A 5 -2.54 14.71 14.70
N ASP A 6 -2.45 15.99 15.06
CA ASP A 6 -2.28 17.11 14.15
C ASP A 6 -1.26 16.82 13.04
N THR A 7 -1.77 16.59 11.84
CA THR A 7 -0.97 16.36 10.62
C THR A 7 -0.29 17.69 10.25
N VAL A 8 1.01 17.70 10.15
CA VAL A 8 1.77 18.84 9.62
C VAL A 8 1.33 19.03 8.17
N MET A 9 0.50 20.03 7.90
CA MET A 9 0.24 20.48 6.55
C MET A 9 1.54 21.01 5.94
N ASP A 10 1.85 20.63 4.72
CA ASP A 10 2.85 21.32 3.91
C ASP A 10 2.50 22.81 3.85
N ARG A 11 3.51 23.67 3.67
CA ARG A 11 3.34 25.14 3.61
C ARG A 11 2.36 25.62 2.52
N SER A 12 1.93 24.72 1.61
CA SER A 12 0.89 24.94 0.58
C SER A 12 -0.53 24.62 1.06
N GLY A 13 -0.72 24.01 2.25
CA GLY A 13 -2.01 23.54 2.71
C GLY A 13 -2.47 22.21 2.08
N ASP A 14 -1.64 21.59 1.26
CA ASP A 14 -1.91 20.31 0.60
C ASP A 14 -1.51 19.14 1.50
N LYS A 15 -2.23 18.00 1.35
CA LYS A 15 -1.87 16.75 2.02
C LYS A 15 -0.51 16.24 1.52
N PRO A 16 0.37 15.76 2.41
CA PRO A 16 1.62 15.13 1.99
C PRO A 16 1.33 13.92 1.09
N THR A 17 2.18 13.73 0.07
CA THR A 17 2.03 12.61 -0.85
C THR A 17 2.66 11.34 -0.29
N LEU A 18 1.88 10.27 -0.21
CA LEU A 18 2.35 8.93 0.05
C LEU A 18 2.35 8.14 -1.27
N TYR A 19 3.53 7.76 -1.73
CA TYR A 19 3.64 6.91 -2.90
C TYR A 19 3.51 5.43 -2.56
N THR A 20 3.15 4.62 -3.55
CA THR A 20 3.29 3.16 -3.51
C THR A 20 3.93 2.65 -4.79
N ILE A 21 4.67 1.56 -4.72
CA ILE A 21 5.34 0.95 -5.86
C ILE A 21 5.37 -0.57 -5.73
N GLY A 22 5.23 -1.30 -6.84
CA GLY A 22 5.49 -2.72 -6.92
C GLY A 22 6.88 -2.98 -7.50
N HIS A 23 7.74 -3.73 -6.80
CA HIS A 23 9.06 -4.02 -7.36
C HIS A 23 9.00 -4.93 -8.59
N SER A 24 7.96 -5.78 -8.71
CA SER A 24 7.76 -6.68 -9.85
C SER A 24 9.05 -7.44 -10.23
N ASN A 25 9.43 -7.39 -11.51
CA ASN A 25 10.66 -7.97 -12.06
C ASN A 25 11.61 -6.90 -12.62
N HIS A 26 11.52 -5.67 -12.15
CA HIS A 26 12.39 -4.60 -12.61
C HIS A 26 13.88 -4.91 -12.39
N ALA A 27 14.73 -4.38 -13.26
CA ALA A 27 16.13 -4.19 -12.93
C ALA A 27 16.24 -3.17 -11.79
N ILE A 28 17.26 -3.29 -10.95
CA ILE A 28 17.37 -2.43 -9.76
C ILE A 28 17.57 -0.96 -10.13
N GLU A 29 18.29 -0.69 -11.21
CA GLU A 29 18.54 0.66 -11.71
C GLU A 29 17.24 1.33 -12.18
N VAL A 30 16.37 0.56 -12.87
CA VAL A 30 15.05 1.03 -13.29
C VAL A 30 14.19 1.34 -12.07
N PHE A 31 14.14 0.43 -11.09
CA PHE A 31 13.37 0.61 -9.87
C PHE A 31 13.80 1.86 -9.09
N ILE A 32 15.10 2.06 -8.90
CA ILE A 32 15.65 3.26 -8.25
C ILE A 32 15.36 4.51 -9.07
N GLY A 33 15.47 4.43 -10.39
CA GLY A 33 15.11 5.53 -11.29
C GLY A 33 13.65 5.96 -11.16
N LEU A 34 12.72 4.99 -10.96
CA LEU A 34 11.31 5.28 -10.69
C LEU A 34 11.12 6.02 -9.37
N LEU A 35 11.78 5.60 -8.29
CA LEU A 35 11.72 6.27 -7.00
C LEU A 35 12.26 7.71 -7.09
N LYS A 36 13.43 7.90 -7.68
CA LYS A 36 14.08 9.20 -7.83
C LYS A 36 13.26 10.17 -8.69
N ARG A 37 12.61 9.69 -9.76
CA ARG A 37 11.73 10.49 -10.62
C ARG A 37 10.61 11.16 -9.84
N HIS A 38 10.11 10.51 -8.81
CA HIS A 38 9.04 11.02 -7.96
C HIS A 38 9.53 11.62 -6.64
N GLY A 39 10.83 11.86 -6.50
CA GLY A 39 11.44 12.52 -5.33
C GLY A 39 11.33 11.68 -4.04
N VAL A 40 11.20 10.34 -4.16
CA VAL A 40 11.13 9.46 -2.99
C VAL A 40 12.47 9.44 -2.28
N THR A 41 12.46 9.73 -0.97
CA THR A 41 13.64 9.73 -0.09
C THR A 41 13.67 8.57 0.89
N ALA A 42 12.51 7.91 1.14
CA ALA A 42 12.44 6.72 1.96
C ALA A 42 11.54 5.64 1.33
N LEU A 43 12.01 4.40 1.33
CA LEU A 43 11.26 3.22 0.90
C LEU A 43 10.81 2.42 2.13
N ALA A 44 9.51 2.33 2.35
CA ALA A 44 8.88 1.49 3.36
C ALA A 44 8.56 0.10 2.77
N ASP A 45 9.36 -0.91 3.11
CA ASP A 45 9.13 -2.29 2.68
C ASP A 45 8.03 -2.93 3.54
N VAL A 46 6.83 -3.09 2.95
CA VAL A 46 5.65 -3.65 3.61
C VAL A 46 5.43 -5.14 3.31
N ARG A 47 6.37 -5.81 2.67
CA ARG A 47 6.31 -7.26 2.47
C ARG A 47 6.46 -7.97 3.82
N SER A 48 5.57 -8.87 4.17
CA SER A 48 5.63 -9.65 5.43
C SER A 48 6.99 -10.36 5.60
N ARG A 49 7.59 -10.78 4.51
CA ARG A 49 8.97 -11.32 4.44
C ARG A 49 9.73 -10.54 3.37
N PRO A 50 10.85 -9.86 3.72
CA PRO A 50 11.64 -9.06 2.78
C PRO A 50 12.54 -9.96 1.92
N TYR A 51 11.90 -10.92 1.24
CA TYR A 51 12.51 -11.90 0.34
C TYR A 51 11.87 -11.80 -1.04
N SER A 52 12.65 -12.03 -2.08
CA SER A 52 12.20 -12.13 -3.46
C SER A 52 12.97 -13.22 -4.21
N ARG A 53 12.33 -13.85 -5.21
CA ARG A 53 13.03 -14.67 -6.20
C ARG A 53 14.04 -13.86 -6.99
N PHE A 54 13.78 -12.58 -7.18
CA PHE A 54 14.69 -11.63 -7.80
C PHE A 54 15.71 -11.16 -6.75
N LYS A 55 16.98 -11.54 -6.95
CA LYS A 55 18.05 -11.34 -5.97
C LYS A 55 18.20 -9.87 -5.54
N GLN A 56 18.08 -8.93 -6.50
CA GLN A 56 18.21 -7.50 -6.27
C GLN A 56 17.15 -6.93 -5.30
N PHE A 57 16.01 -7.64 -5.09
CA PHE A 57 14.95 -7.26 -4.16
C PHE A 57 14.94 -8.05 -2.86
N ARG A 58 15.98 -8.83 -2.57
CA ARG A 58 16.21 -9.36 -1.22
C ARG A 58 16.70 -8.24 -0.32
N LYS A 59 16.34 -8.30 0.97
CA LYS A 59 16.57 -7.20 1.92
C LYS A 59 17.95 -6.56 1.81
N LYS A 60 19.02 -7.36 1.94
CA LYS A 60 20.40 -6.85 1.96
C LYS A 60 20.82 -6.16 0.66
N GLU A 61 20.46 -6.78 -0.47
CA GLU A 61 20.79 -6.27 -1.80
C GLU A 61 20.01 -4.97 -2.09
N LEU A 62 18.72 -4.95 -1.74
CA LEU A 62 17.87 -3.78 -1.91
C LEU A 62 18.33 -2.62 -1.01
N GLU A 63 18.55 -2.89 0.28
CA GLU A 63 19.01 -1.89 1.25
C GLU A 63 20.33 -1.24 0.81
N ARG A 64 21.30 -2.05 0.35
CA ARG A 64 22.55 -1.53 -0.21
C ARG A 64 22.32 -0.61 -1.41
N ALA A 65 21.52 -1.07 -2.39
CA ALA A 65 21.26 -0.29 -3.60
C ALA A 65 20.51 1.01 -3.32
N LEU A 66 19.61 1.04 -2.34
CA LEU A 66 18.93 2.25 -1.90
C LEU A 66 19.88 3.20 -1.17
N THR A 67 20.77 2.69 -0.30
CA THR A 67 21.80 3.50 0.37
C THR A 67 22.73 4.17 -0.64
N GLU A 68 23.18 3.43 -1.66
CA GLU A 68 24.00 3.98 -2.77
C GLU A 68 23.25 5.05 -3.59
N ALA A 69 21.92 5.09 -3.48
CA ALA A 69 21.05 6.03 -4.17
C ALA A 69 20.53 7.18 -3.28
N ASP A 70 21.00 7.27 -2.03
CA ASP A 70 20.54 8.23 -1.00
C ASP A 70 19.04 8.08 -0.67
N ILE A 71 18.52 6.84 -0.67
CA ILE A 71 17.13 6.53 -0.29
C ILE A 71 17.17 5.68 0.98
N ALA A 72 16.49 6.11 2.03
CA ALA A 72 16.38 5.36 3.27
C ALA A 72 15.55 4.07 3.07
N TYR A 73 15.99 2.96 3.69
CA TYR A 73 15.22 1.71 3.72
C TYR A 73 14.61 1.52 5.10
N VAL A 74 13.28 1.38 5.18
CA VAL A 74 12.55 1.13 6.41
C VAL A 74 11.73 -0.15 6.26
N PHE A 75 11.95 -1.14 7.13
CA PHE A 75 11.16 -2.36 7.14
C PHE A 75 9.92 -2.18 8.03
N LEU A 76 8.74 -2.24 7.43
CA LEU A 76 7.42 -2.19 8.07
C LEU A 76 6.59 -3.48 7.81
N GLY A 77 7.21 -4.51 7.25
CA GLY A 77 6.50 -5.74 6.89
C GLY A 77 6.04 -6.57 8.09
N ARG A 78 6.64 -6.39 9.27
CA ARG A 78 6.19 -7.00 10.51
C ARG A 78 4.84 -6.42 10.94
N GLU A 79 4.69 -5.11 10.82
CA GLU A 79 3.51 -4.36 11.22
C GLU A 79 2.43 -4.35 10.13
N LEU A 80 2.81 -4.00 8.90
CA LEU A 80 1.89 -3.74 7.79
C LEU A 80 1.79 -4.88 6.76
N GLY A 81 2.53 -5.98 6.95
CA GLY A 81 2.50 -7.11 6.03
C GLY A 81 1.14 -7.82 5.98
N GLY A 82 0.73 -8.23 4.78
CA GLY A 82 -0.56 -8.89 4.57
C GLY A 82 -0.60 -10.38 4.92
N LYS A 83 0.55 -11.01 5.27
CA LYS A 83 0.58 -12.41 5.74
C LYS A 83 0.63 -12.41 7.26
N ARG A 84 -0.36 -13.01 7.88
CA ARG A 84 -0.55 -13.12 9.32
C ARG A 84 -0.67 -14.58 9.72
N ASP A 85 -0.16 -14.90 10.88
CA ASP A 85 -0.27 -16.24 11.47
C ASP A 85 -1.27 -16.24 12.65
N GLU A 86 -1.74 -15.06 13.09
CA GLU A 86 -2.69 -14.87 14.17
C GLU A 86 -4.08 -15.39 13.76
N PRO A 87 -4.68 -16.38 14.50
CA PRO A 87 -5.96 -16.97 14.13
C PRO A 87 -7.11 -15.96 14.00
N GLU A 88 -7.10 -14.90 14.81
CA GLU A 88 -8.09 -13.83 14.78
C GLU A 88 -8.13 -13.05 13.45
N CYS A 89 -7.10 -13.17 12.62
CA CYS A 89 -7.04 -12.58 11.29
C CYS A 89 -7.82 -13.36 10.24
N TYR A 90 -8.45 -14.49 10.61
CA TYR A 90 -9.13 -15.37 9.70
C TYR A 90 -10.60 -15.55 10.10
N VAL A 91 -11.47 -15.69 9.09
CA VAL A 91 -12.89 -16.04 9.21
C VAL A 91 -13.13 -17.21 8.26
N ASP A 92 -13.62 -18.32 8.77
CA ASP A 92 -13.89 -19.56 7.99
C ASP A 92 -12.67 -20.03 7.16
N GLY A 93 -11.46 -19.82 7.70
CA GLY A 93 -10.20 -20.13 7.02
C GLY A 93 -9.73 -19.11 6.00
N GLU A 94 -10.52 -18.10 5.70
CA GLU A 94 -10.18 -17.00 4.81
C GLU A 94 -9.62 -15.80 5.59
N LYS A 95 -8.63 -15.12 5.00
CA LYS A 95 -8.01 -13.95 5.58
C LYS A 95 -8.97 -12.75 5.55
N ASP A 96 -9.13 -12.12 6.71
CA ASP A 96 -9.95 -10.92 6.87
C ASP A 96 -9.06 -9.68 7.11
N TYR A 97 -8.93 -8.85 6.08
CA TYR A 97 -8.13 -7.63 6.16
C TYR A 97 -8.72 -6.57 7.10
N ALA A 98 -10.03 -6.57 7.33
CA ALA A 98 -10.62 -5.65 8.30
C ALA A 98 -10.24 -6.04 9.75
N ARG A 99 -10.04 -7.33 10.02
CA ARG A 99 -9.50 -7.80 11.31
C ARG A 99 -8.01 -7.49 11.45
N ILE A 100 -7.22 -7.72 10.39
CA ILE A 100 -5.79 -7.36 10.38
C ILE A 100 -5.61 -5.87 10.67
N ALA A 101 -6.41 -5.02 10.04
CA ALA A 101 -6.35 -3.57 10.23
C ALA A 101 -6.61 -3.13 11.68
N ARG A 102 -7.35 -3.93 12.47
CA ARG A 102 -7.64 -3.64 13.88
C ARG A 102 -6.56 -4.13 14.86
N LEU A 103 -5.58 -4.90 14.39
CA LEU A 103 -4.51 -5.38 15.26
C LEU A 103 -3.69 -4.21 15.81
N PRO A 104 -3.34 -4.20 17.11
CA PRO A 104 -2.50 -3.15 17.68
C PRO A 104 -1.18 -2.97 16.93
N ILE A 105 -0.57 -4.06 16.48
CA ILE A 105 0.69 -4.02 15.71
C ILE A 105 0.49 -3.34 14.34
N PHE A 106 -0.66 -3.52 13.70
CA PHE A 106 -0.96 -2.84 12.43
C PHE A 106 -1.14 -1.33 12.64
N GLN A 107 -1.87 -0.93 13.69
CA GLN A 107 -2.06 0.47 14.05
C GLN A 107 -0.73 1.15 14.41
N GLU A 108 0.17 0.45 15.11
CA GLU A 108 1.53 0.93 15.37
C GLU A 108 2.32 1.11 14.06
N GLY A 109 2.15 0.21 13.09
CA GLY A 109 2.74 0.32 11.77
C GLY A 109 2.27 1.56 11.01
N LEU A 110 0.97 1.88 11.07
CA LEU A 110 0.42 3.11 10.47
C LEU A 110 0.99 4.36 11.14
N LYS A 111 1.14 4.36 12.46
CA LYS A 111 1.75 5.47 13.19
C LYS A 111 3.22 5.66 12.79
N ARG A 112 4.00 4.58 12.72
CA ARG A 112 5.40 4.64 12.25
C ARG A 112 5.51 5.16 10.82
N LEU A 113 4.55 4.82 9.97
CA LEU A 113 4.47 5.34 8.61
C LEU A 113 4.18 6.84 8.59
N ASP A 114 3.26 7.31 9.45
CA ASP A 114 2.95 8.74 9.61
C ASP A 114 4.17 9.52 10.08
N ASP A 115 4.87 9.01 11.11
CA ASP A 115 6.10 9.62 11.63
C ASP A 115 7.19 9.71 10.53
N LEU A 116 7.38 8.65 9.74
CA LEU A 116 8.33 8.64 8.63
C LEU A 116 7.95 9.66 7.55
N ALA A 117 6.67 9.75 7.21
CA ALA A 117 6.17 10.65 6.16
C ALA A 117 6.19 12.16 6.54
N ARG A 118 6.49 12.48 7.81
CA ARG A 118 6.71 13.86 8.25
C ARG A 118 8.09 14.40 7.86
N GLU A 119 9.06 13.51 7.72
CA GLU A 119 10.46 13.84 7.45
C GLU A 119 10.85 13.51 6.01
N ASP A 120 10.19 12.52 5.40
CA ASP A 120 10.56 11.93 4.13
C ASP A 120 9.40 11.91 3.11
N THR A 121 9.75 11.91 1.84
CA THR A 121 8.85 11.51 0.75
C THR A 121 8.85 9.99 0.65
N VAL A 122 7.79 9.35 1.17
CA VAL A 122 7.73 7.90 1.37
C VAL A 122 7.08 7.17 0.21
N ALA A 123 7.64 6.00 -0.18
CA ALA A 123 6.96 5.03 -1.02
C ALA A 123 6.80 3.68 -0.29
N LEU A 124 5.55 3.18 -0.20
CA LEU A 124 5.26 1.81 0.24
C LEU A 124 5.66 0.82 -0.86
N MET A 125 6.49 -0.16 -0.56
CA MET A 125 6.93 -1.15 -1.56
C MET A 125 6.43 -2.55 -1.24
N CYS A 126 5.85 -3.20 -2.26
CA CYS A 126 5.53 -4.61 -2.24
C CYS A 126 6.02 -5.34 -3.49
N ALA A 127 5.73 -6.64 -3.62
CA ALA A 127 6.22 -7.46 -4.74
C ALA A 127 5.34 -7.31 -6.00
N GLU A 128 4.04 -7.25 -5.84
CA GLU A 128 3.05 -7.26 -6.90
C GLU A 128 3.14 -5.99 -7.76
N ARG A 129 3.02 -6.15 -9.08
CA ARG A 129 3.07 -5.04 -10.03
C ARG A 129 1.83 -4.14 -9.89
N GLU A 130 0.65 -4.76 -10.02
CA GLU A 130 -0.61 -4.04 -10.06
C GLU A 130 -1.06 -3.60 -8.65
N PRO A 131 -1.43 -2.33 -8.47
CA PRO A 131 -1.96 -1.85 -7.19
C PRO A 131 -3.18 -2.64 -6.70
N VAL A 132 -4.16 -2.89 -7.57
CA VAL A 132 -5.42 -3.58 -7.23
C VAL A 132 -5.23 -5.04 -6.82
N ASP A 133 -4.06 -5.63 -7.06
CA ASP A 133 -3.74 -7.03 -6.75
C ASP A 133 -2.88 -7.18 -5.50
N CYS A 134 -2.65 -6.08 -4.79
CA CYS A 134 -1.65 -6.03 -3.75
C CYS A 134 -2.20 -5.54 -2.41
N HIS A 135 -1.74 -6.19 -1.33
CA HIS A 135 -2.12 -5.78 0.03
C HIS A 135 -1.70 -4.34 0.37
N ARG A 136 -0.68 -3.75 -0.29
CA ARG A 136 -0.35 -2.33 -0.11
C ARG A 136 -1.54 -1.42 -0.41
N THR A 137 -2.38 -1.80 -1.39
CA THR A 137 -3.61 -1.08 -1.75
C THR A 137 -4.81 -1.57 -0.97
N ILE A 138 -5.10 -2.89 -1.05
CA ILE A 138 -6.36 -3.45 -0.53
C ILE A 138 -6.41 -3.60 1.00
N LEU A 139 -5.28 -3.41 1.67
CA LEU A 139 -5.19 -3.35 3.13
C LEU A 139 -4.70 -1.97 3.60
N ILE A 140 -3.47 -1.54 3.21
CA ILE A 140 -2.84 -0.35 3.80
C ILE A 140 -3.48 0.94 3.27
N CYS A 141 -3.53 1.14 1.95
CA CYS A 141 -4.11 2.36 1.37
C CYS A 141 -5.60 2.49 1.70
N ARG A 142 -6.33 1.38 1.75
CA ARG A 142 -7.72 1.35 2.21
C ARG A 142 -7.90 1.98 3.59
N GLU A 143 -7.04 1.64 4.56
CA GLU A 143 -7.11 2.19 5.93
C GLU A 143 -6.66 3.66 6.00
N LEU A 144 -5.84 4.10 5.05
CA LEU A 144 -5.38 5.49 4.93
C LEU A 144 -6.33 6.36 4.09
N ARG A 145 -7.36 5.77 3.50
CA ARG A 145 -8.34 6.46 2.64
C ARG A 145 -9.02 7.60 3.40
N GLY A 146 -9.08 8.78 2.77
CA GLY A 146 -9.67 9.97 3.40
C GLY A 146 -8.85 10.55 4.56
N GLY A 147 -7.73 9.92 4.90
CA GLY A 147 -6.81 10.34 5.97
C GLY A 147 -5.88 11.49 5.58
N PRO A 148 -4.71 11.57 6.22
CA PRO A 148 -3.80 12.71 6.09
C PRO A 148 -3.04 12.76 4.76
N PHE A 149 -3.02 11.68 3.98
CA PHE A 149 -2.19 11.56 2.79
C PHE A 149 -2.98 11.73 1.48
N ARG A 150 -2.31 12.29 0.45
CA ARG A 150 -2.64 12.05 -0.94
C ARG A 150 -1.90 10.81 -1.40
N ILE A 151 -2.62 9.73 -1.70
CA ILE A 151 -2.03 8.45 -2.06
C ILE A 151 -1.89 8.36 -3.59
N ARG A 152 -0.68 8.02 -4.07
CA ARG A 152 -0.33 7.92 -5.49
C ARG A 152 0.43 6.63 -5.78
N HIS A 153 0.03 5.92 -6.81
CA HIS A 153 0.66 4.66 -7.19
C HIS A 153 1.65 4.90 -8.36
N ILE A 154 2.92 4.61 -8.13
CA ILE A 154 3.94 4.57 -9.18
C ILE A 154 3.74 3.27 -9.96
N LEU A 155 3.38 3.37 -11.21
CA LEU A 155 3.16 2.24 -12.11
C LEU A 155 4.49 1.72 -12.68
N GLY A 156 4.44 0.53 -13.30
CA GLY A 156 5.64 -0.14 -13.81
C GLY A 156 6.35 0.58 -14.96
N ASP A 157 5.67 1.49 -15.66
CA ASP A 157 6.20 2.36 -16.71
C ASP A 157 6.68 3.73 -16.18
N GLY A 158 6.44 3.98 -14.88
CA GLY A 158 6.77 5.22 -14.19
C GLY A 158 5.68 6.29 -14.26
N GLY A 159 4.52 5.97 -14.83
CA GLY A 159 3.32 6.78 -14.71
C GLY A 159 2.81 6.82 -13.26
N ILE A 160 1.93 7.78 -13.00
CA ILE A 160 1.23 7.90 -11.71
C ILE A 160 -0.25 7.61 -11.92
N GLU A 161 -0.80 6.80 -11.01
CA GLU A 161 -2.23 6.60 -10.86
C GLU A 161 -2.66 7.14 -9.49
N GLU A 162 -3.63 8.03 -9.44
CA GLU A 162 -4.22 8.51 -8.19
C GLU A 162 -5.02 7.37 -7.53
N HIS A 163 -5.07 7.35 -6.20
CA HIS A 163 -5.75 6.25 -5.48
C HIS A 163 -7.23 6.12 -5.85
N GLU A 164 -7.90 7.22 -6.09
CA GLU A 164 -9.29 7.26 -6.54
C GLU A 164 -9.47 6.62 -7.93
N GLU A 165 -8.46 6.67 -8.79
CA GLU A 165 -8.45 5.96 -10.08
C GLU A 165 -8.27 4.46 -9.88
N THR A 166 -7.38 4.08 -8.97
CA THR A 166 -7.22 2.68 -8.56
C THR A 166 -8.52 2.12 -7.98
N GLU A 167 -9.25 2.89 -7.16
CA GLU A 167 -10.56 2.50 -6.63
C GLU A 167 -11.62 2.33 -7.72
N ARG A 168 -11.63 3.20 -8.73
CA ARG A 168 -12.50 3.01 -9.91
C ARG A 168 -12.18 1.72 -10.67
N ARG A 169 -10.89 1.43 -10.89
CA ARG A 169 -10.47 0.15 -11.46
C ARG A 169 -10.87 -1.04 -10.58
N LEU A 170 -10.80 -0.88 -9.26
CA LEU A 170 -11.22 -1.92 -8.32
C LEU A 170 -12.71 -2.25 -8.49
N LEU A 171 -13.58 -1.25 -8.63
CA LEU A 171 -15.00 -1.47 -8.93
C LEU A 171 -15.19 -2.28 -10.22
N SER A 172 -14.45 -1.92 -11.28
CA SER A 172 -14.53 -2.61 -12.57
C SER A 172 -14.05 -4.07 -12.47
N VAL A 173 -12.86 -4.33 -11.90
CA VAL A 173 -12.30 -5.70 -11.82
C VAL A 173 -13.07 -6.62 -10.85
N THR A 174 -13.87 -6.05 -9.96
CA THR A 174 -14.75 -6.82 -9.05
C THR A 174 -16.17 -6.97 -9.56
N GLY A 175 -16.50 -6.35 -10.72
CA GLY A 175 -17.84 -6.35 -11.28
C GLY A 175 -18.84 -5.43 -10.54
N MET A 176 -18.38 -4.65 -9.55
CA MET A 176 -19.23 -3.77 -8.75
C MET A 176 -19.66 -2.50 -9.51
N GLU A 177 -19.06 -2.21 -10.64
CA GLU A 177 -19.41 -1.08 -11.51
C GLU A 177 -20.77 -1.28 -12.18
N ASP A 178 -21.01 -2.49 -12.71
CA ASP A 178 -22.20 -2.85 -13.49
C ASP A 178 -23.27 -3.58 -12.66
N ASP A 179 -23.01 -3.90 -11.40
CA ASP A 179 -23.96 -4.59 -10.54
C ASP A 179 -25.11 -3.67 -10.13
N LEU A 180 -26.33 -4.03 -10.56
CA LEU A 180 -27.56 -3.27 -10.29
C LEU A 180 -27.88 -3.16 -8.79
N PHE A 181 -27.52 -4.16 -7.99
CA PHE A 181 -27.68 -4.10 -6.54
C PHE A 181 -26.62 -3.20 -5.90
N ALA A 182 -25.39 -3.25 -6.41
CA ALA A 182 -24.30 -2.38 -5.95
C ALA A 182 -24.60 -0.90 -6.23
N GLN A 183 -25.32 -0.59 -7.30
CA GLN A 183 -25.73 0.79 -7.63
C GLN A 183 -26.69 1.41 -6.61
N GLN A 184 -27.36 0.60 -5.78
CA GLN A 184 -28.23 1.07 -4.68
C GLN A 184 -27.46 1.40 -3.41
N LEU A 185 -26.19 0.99 -3.32
CA LEU A 185 -25.32 1.30 -2.19
C LEU A 185 -24.77 2.73 -2.26
N SER A 186 -24.41 3.28 -1.11
CA SER A 186 -23.61 4.50 -1.12
C SER A 186 -22.28 4.29 -1.84
N PRO A 187 -21.65 5.32 -2.42
CA PRO A 187 -20.32 5.19 -3.02
C PRO A 187 -19.29 4.56 -2.08
N GLU A 188 -19.33 4.92 -0.79
CA GLU A 188 -18.46 4.39 0.25
C GLU A 188 -18.68 2.89 0.49
N ASP A 189 -19.94 2.46 0.62
CA ASP A 189 -20.29 1.04 0.82
C ASP A 189 -19.92 0.20 -0.41
N ARG A 190 -20.13 0.73 -1.60
CA ARG A 190 -19.76 0.07 -2.84
C ARG A 190 -18.27 -0.18 -2.95
N ILE A 191 -17.44 0.82 -2.64
CA ILE A 191 -15.98 0.67 -2.57
C ILE A 191 -15.58 -0.33 -1.48
N ALA A 192 -16.18 -0.27 -0.30
CA ALA A 192 -15.90 -1.22 0.78
C ALA A 192 -16.20 -2.67 0.37
N HIS A 193 -17.30 -2.90 -0.34
CA HIS A 193 -17.63 -4.22 -0.89
C HIS A 193 -16.63 -4.67 -1.97
N ALA A 194 -16.20 -3.77 -2.86
CA ALA A 194 -15.20 -4.07 -3.88
C ALA A 194 -13.87 -4.52 -3.25
N TYR A 195 -13.40 -3.85 -2.20
CA TYR A 195 -12.23 -4.28 -1.43
C TYR A 195 -12.42 -5.69 -0.85
N ALA A 196 -13.55 -5.97 -0.23
CA ALA A 196 -13.83 -7.30 0.36
C ALA A 196 -13.89 -8.40 -0.71
N LEU A 197 -14.51 -8.15 -1.86
CA LEU A 197 -14.53 -9.08 -2.99
C LEU A 197 -13.14 -9.34 -3.53
N ARG A 198 -12.30 -8.28 -3.69
CA ARG A 198 -10.96 -8.45 -4.21
C ARG A 198 -10.08 -9.31 -3.30
N VAL A 199 -10.19 -9.14 -1.99
CA VAL A 199 -9.50 -10.00 -1.00
C VAL A 199 -9.84 -11.46 -1.24
N ARG A 200 -11.12 -11.81 -1.40
CA ARG A 200 -11.57 -13.19 -1.67
C ARG A 200 -11.06 -13.72 -3.00
N GLN A 201 -11.15 -12.92 -4.08
CA GLN A 201 -10.64 -13.32 -5.40
C GLN A 201 -9.14 -13.64 -5.36
N LEU A 202 -8.34 -12.85 -4.62
CA LEU A 202 -6.89 -13.06 -4.49
C LEU A 202 -6.53 -14.23 -3.55
N ALA A 203 -7.44 -14.65 -2.68
CA ALA A 203 -7.25 -15.82 -1.83
C ALA A 203 -7.55 -17.13 -2.56
N SER A 204 -8.40 -17.08 -3.60
CA SER A 204 -8.87 -18.25 -4.36
C SER A 204 -8.03 -18.58 -5.61
N GLY A 205 -7.06 -17.75 -5.99
CA GLY A 205 -6.17 -17.91 -7.14
C GLY A 205 -4.74 -18.19 -6.73
#